data_962376d7feccec482a488603c0123c23
#
_entry.id   962376d7feccec482a488603c0123c23
#
_cell.length_a   1.000
_cell.length_b   1.000
_cell.length_c   1.000
_cell.angle_alpha   90.00
_cell.angle_beta   90.00
_cell.angle_gamma   90.00
#
_symmetry.space_group_name_H-M   'P 1'
#
loop_
_entity.id
_entity.type
_entity.pdbx_description
1 polymer ?
#
loop_
_entity_poly.entity_id
_entity_poly.type
_entity_poly.pdbx_seq_one_letter_code
_entity_poly.pdbx_strand_id
1 'polypeptide(L)'
;MHGFGNPWAGMAALGALIGGGIFDLFPKLRAAIVETAGGWVPMALDRMDTHYLMSPGHVPNLKRMPRDVIAEGRYFHGFDTWERSIEFCVEELGEDMWLFASDWPHGDTGWPEGVQQTADRPRLSDSARRKILGENAMRLCPRLRS
;
A
#
# COMPACT_ATOMS: atom_id res chain seq x y z
N MET A 1 10.48 5.02 19.62
CA MET A 1 11.06 4.76 18.29
C MET A 1 10.06 4.19 17.26
N HIS A 2 8.76 4.52 17.42
CA HIS A 2 7.69 4.08 16.50
C HIS A 2 7.91 4.57 15.07
N GLY A 3 8.36 5.81 14.88
CA GLY A 3 8.48 6.44 13.56
C GLY A 3 9.32 5.71 12.51
N PHE A 4 10.16 4.73 12.88
CA PHE A 4 10.93 3.91 11.95
C PHE A 4 10.66 2.41 12.09
N GLY A 5 10.20 1.95 13.25
CA GLY A 5 9.97 0.53 13.51
C GLY A 5 8.87 -0.04 12.62
N ASN A 6 7.74 0.63 12.55
CA ASN A 6 6.59 0.19 11.75
C ASN A 6 6.90 0.23 10.24
N PRO A 7 7.43 1.34 9.67
CA PRO A 7 7.86 1.34 8.25
C PRO A 7 8.85 0.24 7.91
N TRP A 8 9.82 -0.04 8.78
CA TRP A 8 10.78 -1.13 8.55
C TRP A 8 10.10 -2.50 8.49
N ALA A 9 9.20 -2.77 9.44
CA ALA A 9 8.42 -4.01 9.42
C ALA A 9 7.56 -4.12 8.15
N GLY A 10 6.96 -3.01 7.71
CA GLY A 10 6.22 -2.92 6.44
C GLY A 10 7.08 -3.23 5.22
N MET A 11 8.29 -2.68 5.15
CA MET A 11 9.25 -2.98 4.07
C MET A 11 9.62 -4.47 4.03
N ALA A 12 9.89 -5.07 5.19
CA ALA A 12 10.19 -6.50 5.29
C ALA A 12 9.00 -7.36 4.84
N ALA A 13 7.77 -6.99 5.25
CA ALA A 13 6.55 -7.67 4.84
C ALA A 13 6.30 -7.54 3.33
N LEU A 14 6.49 -6.36 2.74
CA LEU A 14 6.38 -6.14 1.30
C LEU A 14 7.38 -7.01 0.54
N GLY A 15 8.64 -7.03 0.98
CA GLY A 15 9.68 -7.88 0.41
C GLY A 15 9.32 -9.36 0.46
N ALA A 16 8.78 -9.82 1.58
CA ALA A 16 8.34 -11.21 1.73
C ALA A 16 7.13 -11.55 0.83
N LEU A 17 6.13 -10.69 0.75
CA LEU A 17 4.91 -10.91 -0.04
C LEU A 17 5.21 -10.92 -1.54
N ILE A 18 5.91 -9.92 -2.04
CA ILE A 18 6.19 -9.75 -3.47
C ILE A 18 7.41 -10.56 -3.87
N GLY A 19 8.56 -10.37 -3.21
CA GLY A 19 9.80 -11.08 -3.52
C GLY A 19 9.69 -12.59 -3.29
N GLY A 20 8.91 -13.02 -2.29
CA GLY A 20 8.57 -14.43 -2.07
C GLY A 20 7.66 -15.03 -3.15
N GLY A 21 7.09 -14.23 -4.05
CA GLY A 21 6.15 -14.68 -5.09
C GLY A 21 4.82 -15.15 -4.52
N ILE A 22 4.40 -14.64 -3.37
CA ILE A 22 3.20 -15.11 -2.66
C ILE A 22 1.93 -14.93 -3.50
N PHE A 23 1.82 -13.85 -4.26
CA PHE A 23 0.67 -13.62 -5.15
C PHE A 23 0.66 -14.53 -6.38
N ASP A 24 1.80 -15.08 -6.78
CA ASP A 24 1.90 -16.08 -7.84
C ASP A 24 1.56 -17.47 -7.31
N LEU A 25 2.01 -17.81 -6.09
CA LEU A 25 1.70 -19.07 -5.42
C LEU A 25 0.21 -19.14 -5.00
N PHE A 26 -0.39 -18.01 -4.62
CA PHE A 26 -1.77 -17.92 -4.15
C PHE A 26 -2.58 -16.90 -4.94
N PRO A 27 -3.05 -17.24 -6.16
CA PRO A 27 -3.68 -16.28 -7.08
C PRO A 27 -4.97 -15.62 -6.57
N LYS A 28 -5.62 -16.19 -5.56
CA LYS A 28 -6.85 -15.63 -4.96
C LYS A 28 -6.56 -14.78 -3.71
N LEU A 29 -5.31 -14.76 -3.24
CA LEU A 29 -4.94 -13.98 -2.06
C LEU A 29 -5.06 -12.49 -2.35
N ARG A 30 -5.63 -11.77 -1.40
CA ARG A 30 -5.50 -10.31 -1.25
C ARG A 30 -4.79 -10.05 0.06
N ALA A 31 -3.92 -9.06 0.07
CA ALA A 31 -3.18 -8.68 1.27
C ALA A 31 -3.14 -7.17 1.43
N ALA A 32 -3.12 -6.70 2.66
CA ALA A 32 -2.88 -5.30 2.99
C ALA A 32 -1.77 -5.19 4.03
N ILE A 33 -0.94 -4.17 3.88
CA ILE A 33 -0.02 -3.71 4.93
C ILE A 33 -0.56 -2.38 5.42
N VAL A 34 -0.79 -2.27 6.72
CA VAL A 34 -1.35 -1.06 7.37
C VAL A 34 -0.46 -0.63 8.53
N GLU A 35 -0.62 0.61 9.00
CA GLU A 35 0.12 1.19 10.15
C GLU A 35 1.65 1.22 9.97
N THR A 36 2.12 1.35 8.73
CA THR A 36 3.55 1.32 8.42
C THR A 36 4.01 2.51 7.61
N ALA A 37 3.23 3.57 7.55
CA ALA A 37 3.35 4.68 6.61
C ALA A 37 3.34 4.20 5.13
N GLY A 38 3.11 5.11 4.18
CA GLY A 38 3.02 4.77 2.75
C GLY A 38 4.14 5.39 1.89
N GLY A 39 4.77 6.45 2.39
CA GLY A 39 5.72 7.25 1.60
C GLY A 39 6.97 6.52 1.12
N TRP A 40 7.29 5.39 1.71
CA TRP A 40 8.46 4.57 1.34
C TRP A 40 8.17 3.56 0.21
N VAL A 41 6.91 3.29 -0.10
CA VAL A 41 6.51 2.23 -1.05
C VAL A 41 7.07 2.43 -2.46
N PRO A 42 7.03 3.63 -3.07
CA PRO A 42 7.64 3.85 -4.39
C PRO A 42 9.12 3.49 -4.42
N MET A 43 9.90 3.96 -3.44
CA MET A 43 11.34 3.66 -3.34
C MET A 43 11.61 2.15 -3.19
N ALA A 44 10.81 1.46 -2.37
CA ALA A 44 10.97 0.03 -2.18
C ALA A 44 10.71 -0.74 -3.48
N LEU A 45 9.68 -0.36 -4.24
CA LEU A 45 9.36 -0.97 -5.53
C LEU A 45 10.45 -0.72 -6.58
N ASP A 46 10.98 0.49 -6.69
CA ASP A 46 12.09 0.78 -7.60
C ASP A 46 13.30 -0.12 -7.33
N ARG A 47 13.61 -0.32 -6.06
CA ARG A 47 14.69 -1.22 -5.67
C ARG A 47 14.38 -2.69 -5.99
N MET A 48 13.15 -3.13 -5.72
CA MET A 48 12.73 -4.51 -6.01
C MET A 48 12.73 -4.78 -7.52
N ASP A 49 12.23 -3.86 -8.34
CA ASP A 49 12.24 -3.96 -9.81
C ASP A 49 13.68 -4.07 -10.33
N THR A 50 14.57 -3.20 -9.85
CA THR A 50 15.99 -3.23 -10.22
C THR A 50 16.65 -4.57 -9.85
N HIS A 51 16.43 -5.05 -8.62
CA HIS A 51 17.00 -6.33 -8.17
C HIS A 51 16.41 -7.53 -8.89
N TYR A 52 15.13 -7.50 -9.23
CA TYR A 52 14.51 -8.55 -10.04
C TYR A 52 15.17 -8.69 -11.42
N LEU A 53 15.45 -7.56 -12.08
CA LEU A 53 16.13 -7.56 -13.38
C LEU A 53 17.59 -8.03 -13.28
N MET A 54 18.30 -7.64 -12.23
CA MET A 54 19.71 -7.99 -12.04
C MET A 54 19.92 -9.43 -11.57
N SER A 55 19.02 -9.98 -10.77
CA SER A 55 19.20 -11.26 -10.08
C SER A 55 17.88 -12.03 -9.90
N PRO A 56 17.18 -12.39 -10.98
CA PRO A 56 15.87 -13.05 -10.89
C PRO A 56 15.93 -14.40 -10.17
N GLY A 57 17.09 -15.05 -10.14
CA GLY A 57 17.29 -16.29 -9.40
C GLY A 57 17.15 -16.17 -7.88
N HIS A 58 17.25 -14.97 -7.32
CA HIS A 58 17.06 -14.76 -5.89
C HIS A 58 15.58 -14.77 -5.48
N VAL A 59 14.66 -14.64 -6.42
CA VAL A 59 13.20 -14.62 -6.20
C VAL A 59 12.49 -15.62 -7.13
N PRO A 60 12.79 -16.92 -7.04
CA PRO A 60 12.41 -17.91 -8.06
C PRO A 60 10.89 -18.11 -8.20
N ASN A 61 10.11 -17.76 -7.20
CA ASN A 61 8.65 -17.86 -7.22
C ASN A 61 7.98 -16.65 -7.87
N LEU A 62 8.65 -15.51 -7.92
CA LEU A 62 8.15 -14.29 -8.55
C LEU A 62 8.26 -14.41 -10.07
N LYS A 63 7.15 -14.29 -10.80
CA LYS A 63 7.08 -14.57 -12.25
C LYS A 63 7.01 -13.31 -13.12
N ARG A 64 6.97 -12.12 -12.51
CA ARG A 64 6.81 -10.83 -13.18
C ARG A 64 7.42 -9.72 -12.35
N MET A 65 7.47 -8.53 -12.92
CA MET A 65 8.01 -7.36 -12.21
C MET A 65 7.25 -7.10 -10.92
N PRO A 66 7.92 -6.76 -9.82
CA PRO A 66 7.29 -6.36 -8.56
C PRO A 66 6.18 -5.31 -8.72
N ARG A 67 6.41 -4.29 -9.54
CA ARG A 67 5.44 -3.23 -9.84
C ARG A 67 4.18 -3.78 -10.52
N ASP A 68 4.31 -4.74 -11.43
CA ASP A 68 3.17 -5.38 -12.11
C ASP A 68 2.32 -6.19 -11.14
N VAL A 69 2.94 -6.85 -10.15
CA VAL A 69 2.22 -7.58 -9.09
C VAL A 69 1.31 -6.64 -8.30
N ILE A 70 1.79 -5.44 -7.99
CA ILE A 70 0.97 -4.42 -7.30
C ILE A 70 -0.16 -3.92 -8.20
N ALA A 71 0.12 -3.64 -9.47
CA ALA A 71 -0.85 -3.13 -10.42
C ALA A 71 -2.05 -4.08 -10.69
N GLU A 72 -1.92 -5.37 -10.35
CA GLU A 72 -3.04 -6.33 -10.42
C GLU A 72 -4.19 -6.07 -9.44
N GLY A 73 -3.99 -5.22 -8.45
CA GLY A 73 -5.04 -4.81 -7.52
C GLY A 73 -5.40 -5.87 -6.47
N ARG A 74 -4.43 -6.70 -6.08
CA ARG A 74 -4.55 -7.68 -4.98
C ARG A 74 -3.73 -7.28 -3.74
N TYR A 75 -2.80 -6.35 -3.89
CA TYR A 75 -2.06 -5.72 -2.81
C TYR A 75 -2.67 -4.38 -2.45
N PHE A 76 -2.76 -4.09 -1.15
CA PHE A 76 -3.26 -2.84 -0.62
C PHE A 76 -2.31 -2.29 0.44
N HIS A 77 -2.28 -0.97 0.60
CA HIS A 77 -1.40 -0.31 1.55
C HIS A 77 -2.10 0.85 2.26
N GLY A 78 -2.03 0.87 3.58
CA GLY A 78 -2.48 1.99 4.39
C GLY A 78 -1.42 3.08 4.49
N PHE A 79 -1.84 4.30 4.74
CA PHE A 79 -0.97 5.44 5.00
C PHE A 79 -1.48 6.21 6.22
N ASP A 80 -0.59 6.98 6.83
CA ASP A 80 -0.98 7.88 7.92
C ASP A 80 -1.60 9.16 7.35
N THR A 81 -2.72 9.61 7.91
CA THR A 81 -3.51 10.72 7.35
C THR A 81 -2.75 12.04 7.25
N TRP A 82 -1.70 12.22 8.05
CA TRP A 82 -0.81 13.38 8.05
C TRP A 82 0.41 13.26 7.11
N GLU A 83 0.61 12.12 6.45
CA GLU A 83 1.74 11.94 5.51
C GLU A 83 1.62 12.91 4.31
N ARG A 84 2.69 13.67 4.09
CA ARG A 84 2.77 14.61 2.94
C ARG A 84 3.06 13.90 1.62
N SER A 85 3.66 12.72 1.68
CA SER A 85 4.10 11.96 0.51
C SER A 85 2.98 11.24 -0.22
N ILE A 86 1.80 11.06 0.39
CA ILE A 86 0.75 10.20 -0.18
C ILE A 86 0.27 10.67 -1.56
N GLU A 87 0.19 11.97 -1.79
CA GLU A 87 -0.23 12.50 -3.10
C GLU A 87 0.77 12.12 -4.20
N PHE A 88 2.06 12.20 -3.90
CA PHE A 88 3.12 11.71 -4.80
C PHE A 88 3.01 10.19 -5.00
N CYS A 89 2.78 9.43 -3.95
CA CYS A 89 2.63 7.98 -4.04
C CYS A 89 1.44 7.57 -4.91
N VAL A 90 0.33 8.30 -4.84
CA VAL A 90 -0.85 8.07 -5.69
C VAL A 90 -0.56 8.43 -7.15
N GLU A 91 0.17 9.52 -7.42
CA GLU A 91 0.61 9.87 -8.77
C GLU A 91 1.52 8.80 -9.39
N GLU A 92 2.44 8.27 -8.60
CA GLU A 92 3.47 7.32 -9.06
C GLU A 92 2.93 5.89 -9.23
N LEU A 93 2.08 5.43 -8.31
CA LEU A 93 1.63 4.04 -8.24
C LEU A 93 0.15 3.83 -8.56
N GLY A 94 -0.57 4.90 -8.88
CA GLY A 94 -2.02 4.86 -9.11
C GLY A 94 -2.82 4.88 -7.81
N GLU A 95 -4.13 4.96 -7.95
CA GLU A 95 -5.08 5.17 -6.86
C GLU A 95 -5.70 3.89 -6.29
N ASP A 96 -5.40 2.71 -6.88
CA ASP A 96 -6.13 1.47 -6.65
C ASP A 96 -5.67 0.64 -5.45
N MET A 97 -4.58 0.99 -4.81
CA MET A 97 -4.01 0.21 -3.71
C MET A 97 -4.11 0.89 -2.35
N TRP A 98 -4.36 2.19 -2.29
CA TRP A 98 -4.27 2.95 -1.06
C TRP A 98 -5.52 2.82 -0.21
N LEU A 99 -5.32 2.64 1.11
CA LEU A 99 -6.37 2.51 2.10
C LEU A 99 -6.27 3.63 3.12
N PHE A 100 -7.41 4.21 3.47
CA PHE A 100 -7.55 4.98 4.68
C PHE A 100 -7.65 4.05 5.89
N ALA A 101 -6.94 4.37 6.95
CA ALA A 101 -7.10 3.75 8.27
C ALA A 101 -7.06 4.85 9.34
N SER A 102 -7.93 4.74 10.34
CA SER A 102 -7.98 5.71 11.44
C SER A 102 -6.96 5.43 12.53
N ASP A 103 -6.56 4.19 12.66
CA ASP A 103 -5.73 3.68 13.77
C ASP A 103 -6.30 4.00 15.17
N TRP A 104 -7.59 4.32 15.24
CA TRP A 104 -8.25 4.59 16.51
C TRP A 104 -8.29 3.32 17.39
N PRO A 105 -7.98 3.36 18.71
CA PRO A 105 -7.85 4.56 19.55
C PRO A 105 -6.40 4.94 19.92
N HIS A 106 -5.41 4.68 19.09
CA HIS A 106 -4.03 5.04 19.40
C HIS A 106 -3.84 6.57 19.45
N GLY A 107 -2.86 7.03 20.25
CA GLY A 107 -2.65 8.46 20.49
C GLY A 107 -2.02 9.26 19.36
N ASP A 108 -1.45 8.57 18.36
CA ASP A 108 -0.84 9.11 17.16
C ASP A 108 -1.72 8.93 15.91
N THR A 109 -3.01 8.70 16.12
CA THR A 109 -4.01 8.55 15.05
C THR A 109 -4.47 9.90 14.50
N GLY A 110 -5.00 9.89 13.26
CA GLY A 110 -5.67 11.04 12.67
C GLY A 110 -7.13 11.21 13.10
N TRP A 111 -7.60 10.50 14.11
CA TRP A 111 -8.99 10.58 14.58
C TRP A 111 -9.23 11.85 15.43
N PRO A 112 -10.38 12.55 15.30
CA PRO A 112 -11.50 12.25 14.36
C PRO A 112 -11.35 12.89 12.97
N GLU A 113 -10.36 13.76 12.74
CA GLU A 113 -10.23 14.58 11.53
C GLU A 113 -9.69 13.85 10.31
N GLY A 114 -9.17 12.64 10.46
CA GLY A 114 -8.43 11.92 9.41
C GLY A 114 -9.19 11.74 8.08
N VAL A 115 -10.50 11.52 8.14
CA VAL A 115 -11.34 11.44 6.93
C VAL A 115 -11.34 12.77 6.19
N GLN A 116 -11.57 13.87 6.92
CA GLN A 116 -11.59 15.21 6.34
C GLN A 116 -10.21 15.63 5.82
N GLN A 117 -9.15 15.34 6.59
CA GLN A 117 -7.76 15.62 6.16
C GLN A 117 -7.43 14.90 4.84
N THR A 118 -7.90 13.67 4.67
CA THR A 118 -7.73 12.92 3.43
C THR A 118 -8.58 13.50 2.29
N ALA A 119 -9.83 13.85 2.57
CA ALA A 119 -10.74 14.44 1.58
C ALA A 119 -10.26 15.81 1.08
N ASP A 120 -9.64 16.61 1.93
CA ASP A 120 -9.21 17.99 1.60
C ASP A 120 -7.84 18.05 0.89
N ARG A 121 -7.20 16.93 0.61
CA ARG A 121 -5.89 16.90 -0.08
C ARG A 121 -6.00 17.46 -1.50
N PRO A 122 -5.29 18.55 -1.82
CA PRO A 122 -5.53 19.30 -3.06
C PRO A 122 -5.12 18.55 -4.34
N ARG A 123 -4.16 17.63 -4.25
CA ARG A 123 -3.64 16.90 -5.42
C ARG A 123 -4.29 15.51 -5.62
N LEU A 124 -5.20 15.09 -4.73
CA LEU A 124 -5.98 13.89 -4.96
C LEU A 124 -7.18 14.21 -5.87
N SER A 125 -7.39 13.39 -6.89
CA SER A 125 -8.59 13.42 -7.71
C SER A 125 -9.82 12.97 -6.90
N ASP A 126 -11.03 13.30 -7.35
CA ASP A 126 -12.25 12.80 -6.72
C ASP A 126 -12.35 11.27 -6.77
N SER A 127 -11.81 10.65 -7.83
CA SER A 127 -11.69 9.20 -7.94
C SER A 127 -10.79 8.64 -6.85
N ALA A 128 -9.58 9.20 -6.70
CA ALA A 128 -8.63 8.78 -5.68
C ALA A 128 -9.21 8.90 -4.26
N ARG A 129 -9.89 10.02 -3.95
CA ARG A 129 -10.55 10.21 -2.66
C ARG A 129 -11.58 9.12 -2.35
N ARG A 130 -12.50 8.83 -3.28
CA ARG A 130 -13.50 7.78 -3.09
C ARG A 130 -12.86 6.40 -2.89
N LYS A 131 -11.86 6.09 -3.70
CA LYS A 131 -11.14 4.80 -3.62
C LYS A 131 -10.42 4.66 -2.28
N ILE A 132 -9.65 5.64 -1.89
CA ILE A 132 -8.90 5.65 -0.63
C ILE A 132 -9.83 5.57 0.58
N LEU A 133 -10.91 6.36 0.59
CA LEU A 133 -11.82 6.45 1.72
C LEU A 133 -12.80 5.27 1.85
N GLY A 134 -12.89 4.37 0.86
CA GLY A 134 -13.81 3.23 0.99
C GLY A 134 -13.77 2.19 -0.12
N GLU A 135 -13.72 2.59 -1.41
CA GLU A 135 -13.88 1.64 -2.51
C GLU A 135 -12.76 0.57 -2.52
N ASN A 136 -11.52 0.95 -2.19
CA ASN A 136 -10.41 0.00 -2.10
C ASN A 136 -10.57 -0.99 -0.94
N ALA A 137 -11.09 -0.55 0.20
CA ALA A 137 -11.42 -1.45 1.31
C ALA A 137 -12.48 -2.49 0.91
N MET A 138 -13.48 -2.08 0.13
CA MET A 138 -14.48 -3.02 -0.44
C MET A 138 -13.88 -3.97 -1.49
N ARG A 139 -12.81 -3.58 -2.17
CA ARG A 139 -12.07 -4.47 -3.07
C ARG A 139 -11.21 -5.47 -2.31
N LEU A 140 -10.56 -5.03 -1.23
CA LEU A 140 -9.82 -5.92 -0.31
C LEU A 140 -10.76 -6.94 0.33
N CYS A 141 -11.89 -6.47 0.85
CA CYS A 141 -12.88 -7.27 1.57
C CYS A 141 -14.25 -7.25 0.84
N PRO A 142 -14.46 -8.07 -0.22
CA PRO A 142 -15.69 -8.03 -1.02
C PRO A 142 -16.99 -8.28 -0.23
N ARG A 143 -16.90 -8.90 0.95
CA ARG A 143 -18.06 -9.10 1.84
C ARG A 143 -18.63 -7.80 2.39
N LEU A 144 -17.90 -6.69 2.33
CA LEU A 144 -18.39 -5.36 2.72
C LEU A 144 -19.40 -4.76 1.72
N ARG A 145 -19.59 -5.41 0.56
CA ARG A 145 -20.56 -4.97 -0.47
C ARG A 145 -21.95 -5.55 -0.31
N SER A 146 -22.13 -6.45 0.67
CA SER A 146 -23.41 -7.15 0.91
C SER A 146 -24.32 -6.38 1.86
#